data_defb47b604f992bd537fc18bbd23f65b
#
_entry.id   defb47b604f992bd537fc18bbd23f65b
#
_cell.length_a   1.000
_cell.length_b   1.000
_cell.length_c   1.000
_cell.angle_alpha   90.00
_cell.angle_beta   90.00
_cell.angle_gamma   90.00
#
_symmetry.space_group_name_H-M   'P 1'
#
loop_
_entity.id
_entity.type
_entity.pdbx_description
1 polymer ?
#
loop_
_entity_poly.entity_id
_entity_poly.type
_entity_poly.pdbx_seq_one_letter_code
_entity_poly.pdbx_strand_id
1 'polypeptide(L)'
;MTSRTFQTITVETDTRGVARLTLNRPAKHNALNGQLIDELKQAADLLASDDSVRVVVLTGEGKSFCAGGDFNWFKGNAAADRATRIRESSKLAHMLNALNALPKPLIGRIQGPAYGGGVGM
;
A
#
# COMPACT_ATOMS: atom_id res chain seq x y z
N MET A 1 4.17 -17.06 -13.28
CA MET A 1 4.23 -15.66 -12.82
C MET A 1 2.84 -15.04 -12.87
N THR A 2 2.41 -14.49 -11.77
CA THR A 2 1.10 -13.83 -11.68
C THR A 2 1.32 -12.34 -11.59
N SER A 3 0.73 -11.57 -12.49
CA SER A 3 0.69 -10.13 -12.42
C SER A 3 -0.76 -9.69 -12.37
N ARG A 4 -1.01 -8.61 -11.68
CA ARG A 4 -2.33 -8.01 -11.60
C ARG A 4 -2.22 -6.52 -11.85
N THR A 5 -3.15 -6.00 -12.65
CA THR A 5 -3.13 -4.61 -13.05
C THR A 5 -3.80 -3.76 -11.98
N PHE A 6 -3.02 -2.87 -11.36
CA PHE A 6 -3.50 -1.82 -10.48
C PHE A 6 -3.10 -0.48 -11.08
N GLN A 7 -3.67 0.60 -10.58
CA GLN A 7 -3.37 1.94 -11.08
C GLN A 7 -2.34 2.68 -10.22
N THR A 8 -2.31 2.42 -8.92
CA THR A 8 -1.46 3.14 -7.97
C THR A 8 -0.35 2.29 -7.39
N ILE A 9 -0.33 1.00 -7.70
CA ILE A 9 0.70 0.06 -7.28
C ILE A 9 1.05 -0.88 -8.42
N THR A 10 2.19 -1.54 -8.32
CA THR A 10 2.51 -2.69 -9.17
C THR A 10 2.82 -3.89 -8.29
N VAL A 11 2.45 -5.08 -8.76
CA VAL A 11 2.72 -6.34 -8.08
C VAL A 11 3.31 -7.30 -9.08
N GLU A 12 4.51 -7.77 -8.82
CA GLU A 12 5.22 -8.74 -9.66
C GLU A 12 5.79 -9.85 -8.79
N THR A 13 5.57 -11.10 -9.18
CA THR A 13 6.13 -12.25 -8.48
C THR A 13 7.07 -12.99 -9.42
N ASP A 14 8.32 -13.21 -8.96
CA ASP A 14 9.30 -13.95 -9.76
C ASP A 14 9.22 -15.46 -9.51
N THR A 15 10.04 -16.22 -10.23
CA THR A 15 10.05 -17.68 -10.14
C THR A 15 10.52 -18.22 -8.79
N ARG A 16 11.18 -17.39 -7.98
CA ARG A 16 11.61 -17.77 -6.62
C ARG A 16 10.51 -17.60 -5.60
N GLY A 17 9.38 -17.01 -5.97
CA GLY A 17 8.30 -16.66 -5.04
C GLY A 17 8.51 -15.33 -4.34
N VAL A 18 9.36 -14.46 -4.86
CA VAL A 18 9.54 -13.10 -4.36
C VAL A 18 8.53 -12.19 -5.04
N ALA A 19 7.58 -11.68 -4.28
CA ALA A 19 6.60 -10.71 -4.76
C ALA A 19 7.11 -9.31 -4.45
N ARG A 20 7.19 -8.46 -5.47
CA ARG A 20 7.52 -7.05 -5.30
C ARG A 20 6.24 -6.24 -5.37
N LEU A 21 5.92 -5.59 -4.28
CA LEU A 21 4.77 -4.70 -4.13
C LEU A 21 5.32 -3.27 -4.12
N THR A 22 5.04 -2.52 -5.18
CA THR A 22 5.65 -1.20 -5.40
C THR A 22 4.57 -0.12 -5.40
N LEU A 23 4.74 0.88 -4.54
CA LEU A 23 3.91 2.09 -4.56
C LEU A 23 4.26 2.86 -5.83
N ASN A 24 3.27 3.23 -6.62
CA ASN A 24 3.48 3.82 -7.94
C ASN A 24 2.62 5.05 -8.19
N ARG A 25 2.76 6.04 -7.31
CA ARG A 25 2.25 7.40 -7.48
C ARG A 25 3.40 8.40 -7.32
N PRO A 26 4.49 8.29 -8.11
CA PRO A 26 5.71 9.08 -7.86
C PRO A 26 5.48 10.59 -7.99
N ALA A 27 4.55 11.04 -8.85
CA ALA A 27 4.21 12.46 -8.98
C ALA A 27 3.57 13.04 -7.72
N LYS A 28 3.03 12.21 -6.84
CA LYS A 28 2.46 12.58 -5.54
C LYS A 28 3.28 12.05 -4.38
N HIS A 29 4.53 11.68 -4.62
CA HIS A 29 5.44 11.11 -3.60
C HIS A 29 4.81 9.91 -2.89
N ASN A 30 4.02 9.13 -3.62
CA ASN A 30 3.31 7.94 -3.13
C ASN A 30 2.41 8.22 -1.92
N ALA A 31 1.82 9.43 -1.87
CA ALA A 31 0.89 9.79 -0.82
C ALA A 31 -0.34 8.88 -0.85
N LEU A 32 -0.83 8.52 0.33
CA LEU A 32 -1.94 7.59 0.52
C LEU A 32 -3.26 8.30 0.28
N ASN A 33 -3.92 7.96 -0.83
CA ASN A 33 -5.30 8.35 -1.10
C ASN A 33 -6.20 7.11 -1.03
N GLY A 34 -7.50 7.29 -1.21
CA GLY A 34 -8.45 6.18 -1.11
C GLY A 34 -8.13 5.03 -2.06
N GLN A 35 -7.76 5.34 -3.30
CA GLN A 35 -7.44 4.32 -4.30
C GLN A 35 -6.19 3.51 -3.92
N LEU A 36 -5.13 4.19 -3.51
CA LEU A 36 -3.90 3.51 -3.09
C LEU A 36 -4.15 2.62 -1.86
N ILE A 37 -4.92 3.12 -0.90
CA ILE A 37 -5.30 2.35 0.29
C ILE A 37 -6.06 1.08 -0.11
N ASP A 38 -7.06 1.22 -0.99
CA ASP A 38 -7.86 0.07 -1.45
C ASP A 38 -7.01 -0.94 -2.21
N GLU A 39 -6.15 -0.47 -3.10
CA GLU A 39 -5.30 -1.37 -3.89
C GLU A 39 -4.26 -2.09 -3.04
N LEU A 40 -3.67 -1.41 -2.06
CA LEU A 40 -2.75 -2.06 -1.11
C LEU A 40 -3.44 -3.15 -0.30
N LYS A 41 -4.67 -2.90 0.16
CA LYS A 41 -5.45 -3.91 0.89
C LYS A 41 -5.73 -5.13 0.01
N GLN A 42 -6.16 -4.90 -1.22
CA GLN A 42 -6.41 -5.97 -2.19
C GLN A 42 -5.15 -6.77 -2.46
N ALA A 43 -4.03 -6.09 -2.70
CA ALA A 43 -2.76 -6.76 -2.96
C ALA A 43 -2.30 -7.59 -1.76
N ALA A 44 -2.41 -7.05 -0.55
CA ALA A 44 -2.04 -7.78 0.67
C ALA A 44 -2.87 -9.06 0.81
N ASP A 45 -4.18 -8.98 0.58
CA ASP A 45 -5.06 -10.15 0.67
C ASP A 45 -4.71 -11.20 -0.38
N LEU A 46 -4.44 -10.78 -1.61
CA LEU A 46 -4.04 -11.69 -2.69
C LEU A 46 -2.71 -12.38 -2.39
N LEU A 47 -1.71 -11.62 -1.94
CA LEU A 47 -0.39 -12.16 -1.63
C LEU A 47 -0.42 -13.08 -0.42
N ALA A 48 -1.30 -12.81 0.54
CA ALA A 48 -1.48 -13.66 1.70
C ALA A 48 -1.97 -15.07 1.33
N SER A 49 -2.84 -15.16 0.33
CA SER A 49 -3.46 -16.43 -0.08
C SER A 49 -2.76 -17.11 -1.26
N ASP A 50 -1.77 -16.49 -1.87
CA ASP A 50 -1.06 -17.04 -3.03
C ASP A 50 0.09 -17.93 -2.55
N ASP A 51 -0.09 -19.24 -2.69
CA ASP A 51 0.90 -20.23 -2.22
C ASP A 51 2.24 -20.15 -2.96
N SER A 52 2.26 -19.54 -4.16
CA SER A 52 3.51 -19.36 -4.90
C SER A 52 4.35 -18.21 -4.34
N VAL A 53 3.79 -17.36 -3.52
CA VAL A 53 4.49 -16.22 -2.90
C VAL A 53 5.11 -16.68 -1.57
N ARG A 54 6.41 -16.51 -1.45
CA ARG A 54 7.18 -16.89 -0.27
C ARG A 54 7.61 -15.71 0.58
N VAL A 55 7.81 -14.55 -0.04
CA VAL A 55 8.23 -13.33 0.61
C VAL A 55 7.71 -12.14 -0.18
N VAL A 56 7.41 -11.05 0.52
CA VAL A 56 6.93 -9.81 -0.10
C VAL A 56 7.93 -8.70 0.18
N VAL A 57 8.34 -7.99 -0.87
CA VAL A 57 9.18 -6.80 -0.77
C VAL A 57 8.32 -5.58 -1.10
N LEU A 58 8.16 -4.69 -0.13
CA LEU A 58 7.43 -3.45 -0.28
C LEU A 58 8.42 -2.31 -0.55
N THR A 59 8.23 -1.61 -1.67
CA THR A 59 9.08 -0.50 -2.07
C THR A 59 8.23 0.59 -2.74
N GLY A 60 8.87 1.64 -3.22
CA GLY A 60 8.17 2.73 -3.93
C GLY A 60 8.95 3.20 -5.15
N GLU A 61 8.23 3.70 -6.12
CA GLU A 61 8.80 4.38 -7.27
C GLU A 61 9.05 5.85 -6.94
N GLY A 62 10.12 6.40 -7.54
CA GLY A 62 10.44 7.82 -7.43
C GLY A 62 11.30 8.17 -6.23
N LYS A 63 11.30 9.45 -5.89
CA LYS A 63 12.20 10.03 -4.90
C LYS A 63 11.81 9.75 -3.46
N SER A 64 10.54 9.43 -3.22
CA SER A 64 10.01 9.18 -1.87
C SER A 64 9.46 7.77 -1.78
N PHE A 65 9.61 7.15 -0.61
CA PHE A 65 8.93 5.90 -0.35
C PHE A 65 7.42 6.16 -0.22
N CYS A 66 7.02 6.98 0.76
CA CYS A 66 5.62 7.37 0.95
C CYS A 66 5.56 8.65 1.78
N ALA A 67 4.87 9.66 1.26
CA ALA A 67 4.77 10.97 1.92
C ALA A 67 3.70 11.00 3.02
N GLY A 68 3.01 9.88 3.28
CA GLY A 68 1.90 9.84 4.23
C GLY A 68 0.56 10.06 3.56
N GLY A 69 -0.44 10.55 4.30
CA GLY A 69 -1.77 10.77 3.74
C GLY A 69 -1.78 11.85 2.67
N ASP A 70 -2.53 11.58 1.61
CA ASP A 70 -2.76 12.55 0.54
C ASP A 70 -3.54 13.74 1.07
N PHE A 71 -3.08 14.95 0.74
CA PHE A 71 -3.72 16.18 1.25
C PHE A 71 -5.18 16.29 0.81
N ASN A 72 -5.48 15.96 -0.44
CA ASN A 72 -6.85 16.02 -0.95
C ASN A 72 -7.74 14.96 -0.28
N TRP A 73 -7.18 13.79 0.02
CA TRP A 73 -7.89 12.74 0.76
C TRP A 73 -8.25 13.21 2.17
N PHE A 74 -7.30 13.83 2.89
CA PHE A 74 -7.57 14.42 4.20
C PHE A 74 -8.62 15.51 4.13
N LYS A 75 -8.54 16.42 3.15
CA LYS A 75 -9.52 17.47 2.97
C LYS A 75 -10.92 16.91 2.73
N GLY A 76 -11.02 15.91 1.86
CA GLY A 76 -12.29 15.27 1.58
C GLY A 76 -12.90 14.62 2.81
N ASN A 77 -12.08 13.94 3.60
CA ASN A 77 -12.53 13.30 4.84
C ASN A 77 -12.94 14.33 5.90
N ALA A 78 -12.20 15.43 6.03
CA ALA A 78 -12.53 16.49 6.99
C ALA A 78 -13.86 17.15 6.67
N ALA A 79 -14.21 17.25 5.39
CA ALA A 79 -15.47 17.84 4.93
C ALA A 79 -16.63 16.82 4.91
N ALA A 80 -16.35 15.53 5.07
CA ALA A 80 -17.36 14.48 5.02
C ALA A 80 -18.10 14.34 6.35
N ASP A 81 -19.22 13.62 6.33
CA ASP A 81 -19.94 13.30 7.56
C ASP A 81 -19.15 12.30 8.42
N ARG A 82 -19.61 12.11 9.65
CA ARG A 82 -18.92 11.23 10.60
C ARG A 82 -18.85 9.78 10.11
N ALA A 83 -19.94 9.28 9.54
CA ALA A 83 -20.00 7.89 9.07
C ALA A 83 -18.98 7.65 7.94
N THR A 84 -18.86 8.60 7.01
CA THR A 84 -17.88 8.54 5.91
C THR A 84 -16.46 8.63 6.46
N ARG A 85 -16.19 9.52 7.40
CA ARG A 85 -14.85 9.65 8.02
C ARG A 85 -14.43 8.35 8.71
N ILE A 86 -15.33 7.74 9.47
CA ILE A 86 -15.06 6.46 10.13
C ILE A 86 -14.76 5.37 9.11
N ARG A 87 -15.57 5.29 8.05
CA ARG A 87 -15.40 4.28 7.00
C ARG A 87 -14.05 4.42 6.30
N GLU A 88 -13.69 5.64 5.89
CA GLU A 88 -12.43 5.88 5.18
C GLU A 88 -11.21 5.68 6.08
N SER A 89 -11.27 6.13 7.33
CA SER A 89 -10.20 5.89 8.30
C SER A 89 -10.05 4.41 8.63
N SER A 90 -11.16 3.67 8.68
CA SER A 90 -11.14 2.22 8.91
C SER A 90 -10.48 1.48 7.76
N LYS A 91 -10.67 1.94 6.53
CA LYS A 91 -9.98 1.35 5.36
C LYS A 91 -8.47 1.46 5.48
N LEU A 92 -7.97 2.61 5.91
CA LEU A 92 -6.53 2.79 6.17
C LEU A 92 -6.05 1.82 7.25
N ALA A 93 -6.77 1.74 8.36
CA ALA A 93 -6.42 0.83 9.46
C ALA A 93 -6.43 -0.63 9.00
N HIS A 94 -7.42 -1.04 8.22
CA HIS A 94 -7.50 -2.40 7.70
C HIS A 94 -6.36 -2.71 6.71
N MET A 95 -5.97 -1.75 5.89
CA MET A 95 -4.85 -1.91 4.97
C MET A 95 -3.54 -2.11 5.74
N LEU A 96 -3.27 -1.26 6.74
CA LEU A 96 -2.07 -1.39 7.56
C LEU A 96 -2.05 -2.73 8.32
N ASN A 97 -3.21 -3.15 8.83
CA ASN A 97 -3.32 -4.43 9.51
C ASN A 97 -3.10 -5.61 8.55
N ALA A 98 -3.59 -5.53 7.32
CA ALA A 98 -3.38 -6.58 6.33
C ALA A 98 -1.90 -6.78 6.00
N LEU A 99 -1.14 -5.68 5.91
CA LEU A 99 0.30 -5.75 5.72
C LEU A 99 0.99 -6.32 6.97
N ASN A 100 0.61 -5.85 8.14
CA ASN A 100 1.21 -6.29 9.41
C ASN A 100 0.93 -7.76 9.71
N ALA A 101 -0.25 -8.23 9.37
CA ALA A 101 -0.69 -9.61 9.64
C ALA A 101 -0.40 -10.57 8.48
N LEU A 102 0.29 -10.11 7.45
CA LEU A 102 0.64 -10.95 6.29
C LEU A 102 1.39 -12.21 6.79
N PRO A 103 0.91 -13.43 6.43
CA PRO A 103 1.52 -14.67 6.94
C PRO A 103 2.80 -15.06 6.18
N LYS A 104 3.58 -14.09 5.78
CA LYS A 104 4.82 -14.25 5.02
C LYS A 104 5.74 -13.10 5.42
N PRO A 105 7.07 -13.25 5.32
CA PRO A 105 7.97 -12.14 5.59
C PRO A 105 7.64 -10.95 4.68
N LEU A 106 7.53 -9.78 5.28
CA LEU A 106 7.35 -8.51 4.58
C LEU A 106 8.60 -7.67 4.80
N ILE A 107 9.33 -7.41 3.74
CA ILE A 107 10.58 -6.67 3.77
C ILE A 107 10.35 -5.29 3.16
N GLY A 108 10.63 -4.24 3.94
CA GLY A 108 10.59 -2.88 3.42
C GLY A 108 11.91 -2.51 2.76
N ARG A 109 11.85 -2.18 1.47
CA ARG A 109 12.98 -1.58 0.77
C ARG A 109 12.67 -0.10 0.59
N ILE A 110 13.15 0.70 1.54
CA ILE A 110 12.81 2.11 1.64
C ILE A 110 13.82 2.92 0.84
N GLN A 111 13.46 3.27 -0.38
CA GLN A 111 14.37 3.94 -1.32
C GLN A 111 14.44 5.46 -1.12
N GLY A 112 13.60 6.03 -0.28
CA GLY A 112 13.56 7.47 -0.05
C GLY A 112 12.80 7.83 1.22
N PRO A 113 12.54 9.12 1.46
CA PRO A 113 11.85 9.56 2.68
C PRO A 113 10.49 8.90 2.89
N ALA A 114 10.16 8.65 4.16
CA ALA A 114 8.87 8.13 4.59
C ALA A 114 8.33 9.03 5.70
N TYR A 115 7.08 9.47 5.57
CA TYR A 115 6.44 10.38 6.53
C TYR A 115 5.06 9.85 6.93
N GLY A 116 4.64 10.15 8.15
CA GLY A 116 3.30 9.82 8.62
C GLY A 116 2.94 8.35 8.42
N GLY A 117 1.85 8.08 7.71
CA GLY A 117 1.42 6.72 7.37
C GLY A 117 2.44 5.91 6.59
N GLY A 118 3.37 6.59 5.88
CA GLY A 118 4.47 5.92 5.19
C GLY A 118 5.43 5.24 6.13
N VAL A 119 5.61 5.76 7.34
CA VAL A 119 6.43 5.12 8.38
C VAL A 119 5.71 3.89 8.93
N GLY A 120 4.38 3.96 9.04
CA GLY A 120 3.58 2.87 9.60
C GLY A 120 3.51 1.61 8.75
N MET A 121 3.79 1.76 7.48
CA MET A 121 3.84 0.59 6.61
C MET A 121 5.13 -0.19 6.83
#